data_2284825690dde38130840434400e57fd
#
_entry.id   2284825690dde38130840434400e57fd
#
_cell.length_a   1.000
_cell.length_b   1.000
_cell.length_c   1.000
_cell.angle_alpha   90.00
_cell.angle_beta   90.00
_cell.angle_gamma   90.00
#
_symmetry.space_group_name_H-M   'P 1'
#
loop_
_entity.id
_entity.type
_entity.pdbx_description
1 polymer ?
#
loop_
_entity_poly.entity_id
_entity_poly.type
_entity_poly.pdbx_seq_one_letter_code
_entity_poly.pdbx_strand_id
1 'polypeptide(L)'
;MRIEQVLGLLPHRYPFLLIDRVLELSDERVVCLKNVTINEPFFQGHFPGTPVMPGVLQIEAMAQAGGILASRAVSFDPSTHVMLFMAIDGVKFRKAVTPGDQLRIEVVPLRKGKIFKMKGEIKVDGQVVSSAEFLAGLAEKSKVQ
;
A
#
# COMPACT_ATOMS: atom_id res chain seq x y z
N MET A 1 -6.28 8.89 10.77
CA MET A 1 -6.15 9.85 9.64
C MET A 1 -7.17 9.46 8.59
N ARG A 2 -8.01 10.41 8.22
CA ARG A 2 -9.10 10.20 7.26
C ARG A 2 -8.65 10.46 5.82
N ILE A 3 -9.54 10.21 4.88
CA ILE A 3 -9.22 10.21 3.43
C ILE A 3 -8.63 11.54 2.94
N GLU A 4 -9.10 12.67 3.43
CA GLU A 4 -8.58 13.98 3.01
C GLU A 4 -7.08 14.11 3.33
N GLN A 5 -6.68 13.60 4.48
CA GLN A 5 -5.27 13.62 4.91
C GLN A 5 -4.45 12.60 4.11
N VAL A 6 -5.04 11.43 3.81
CA VAL A 6 -4.39 10.42 2.95
C VAL A 6 -4.11 10.99 1.57
N LEU A 7 -5.10 11.68 0.99
CA LEU A 7 -4.95 12.33 -0.32
C LEU A 7 -3.85 13.41 -0.33
N GLY A 8 -3.57 14.02 0.81
CA GLY A 8 -2.49 14.99 0.96
C GLY A 8 -1.09 14.36 1.03
N LEU A 9 -1.00 13.07 1.35
CA LEU A 9 0.27 12.36 1.49
C LEU A 9 0.60 11.49 0.29
N LEU A 10 -0.41 10.91 -0.37
CA LEU A 10 -0.23 10.00 -1.51
C LEU A 10 -0.63 10.68 -2.81
N PRO A 11 0.16 10.54 -3.88
CA PRO A 11 -0.20 11.07 -5.19
C PRO A 11 -1.26 10.24 -5.91
N HIS A 12 -1.46 9.00 -5.46
CA HIS A 12 -2.40 8.05 -6.07
C HIS A 12 -3.84 8.58 -6.05
N ARG A 13 -4.60 8.28 -7.08
CA ARG A 13 -6.02 8.65 -7.22
C ARG A 13 -6.81 7.47 -7.78
N TYR A 14 -8.13 7.57 -7.77
CA TYR A 14 -8.99 6.57 -8.37
C TYR A 14 -8.54 6.21 -9.79
N PRO A 15 -8.46 4.93 -10.17
CA PRO A 15 -8.85 3.75 -9.37
C PRO A 15 -7.68 3.11 -8.61
N PHE A 16 -6.55 3.79 -8.45
CA PHE A 16 -5.31 3.22 -7.94
C PHE A 16 -4.98 3.62 -6.50
N LEU A 17 -5.80 4.42 -5.84
CA LEU A 17 -5.66 4.71 -4.41
C LEU A 17 -6.24 3.53 -3.61
N LEU A 18 -5.38 2.85 -2.85
CA LEU A 18 -5.73 1.62 -2.14
C LEU A 18 -5.69 1.77 -0.62
N ILE A 19 -5.69 3.00 -0.11
CA ILE A 19 -5.74 3.31 1.32
C ILE A 19 -6.97 4.16 1.58
N ASP A 20 -7.86 3.68 2.42
CA ASP A 20 -9.08 4.41 2.78
C ASP A 20 -8.93 5.18 4.11
N ARG A 21 -8.08 4.66 5.01
CA ARG A 21 -7.90 5.25 6.33
C ARG A 21 -6.56 4.84 6.92
N VAL A 22 -5.94 5.72 7.69
CA VAL A 22 -4.79 5.37 8.53
C VAL A 22 -5.29 5.23 9.96
N LEU A 23 -5.09 4.05 10.54
CA LEU A 23 -5.51 3.73 11.90
C LEU A 23 -4.44 4.07 12.92
N GLU A 24 -3.18 3.80 12.60
CA GLU A 24 -2.02 4.07 13.45
C GLU A 24 -0.86 4.56 12.59
N LEU A 25 -0.11 5.53 13.11
CA LEU A 25 1.09 6.03 12.44
C LEU A 25 2.11 6.48 13.49
N SER A 26 3.29 5.87 13.45
CA SER A 26 4.45 6.24 14.26
C SER A 26 5.70 6.16 13.39
N ASP A 27 6.87 6.41 13.98
CA ASP A 27 8.13 6.28 13.24
C ASP A 27 8.48 4.81 12.92
N GLU A 28 7.87 3.87 13.63
CA GLU A 28 8.19 2.44 13.55
C GLU A 28 7.08 1.59 12.94
N ARG A 29 5.93 2.20 12.62
CA ARG A 29 4.78 1.41 12.17
C ARG A 29 3.72 2.30 11.55
N VAL A 30 3.09 1.79 10.50
CA VAL A 30 1.82 2.30 9.98
C VAL A 30 0.82 1.17 9.90
N VAL A 31 -0.42 1.44 10.27
CA VAL A 31 -1.56 0.53 10.08
C VAL A 31 -2.63 1.28 9.32
N CYS A 32 -3.00 0.73 8.17
CA CYS A 32 -3.99 1.30 7.27
C CYS A 32 -5.17 0.35 7.06
N LEU A 33 -6.25 0.93 6.60
CA LEU A 33 -7.48 0.24 6.24
C LEU A 33 -7.76 0.41 4.75
N LYS A 34 -8.13 -0.67 4.08
CA LYS A 34 -8.71 -0.68 2.74
C LYS A 34 -10.00 -1.48 2.77
N ASN A 35 -11.10 -0.86 2.36
CA ASN A 35 -12.36 -1.58 2.14
C ASN A 35 -12.36 -2.16 0.72
N VAL A 36 -12.55 -3.46 0.60
CA VAL A 36 -12.65 -4.13 -0.69
C VAL A 36 -14.12 -4.32 -1.03
N THR A 37 -14.58 -3.68 -2.09
CA THR A 37 -15.99 -3.75 -2.51
C THR A 37 -16.11 -4.29 -3.93
N ILE A 38 -17.31 -4.75 -4.28
CA ILE A 38 -17.61 -5.20 -5.66
C ILE A 38 -17.47 -4.06 -6.70
N ASN A 39 -17.44 -2.81 -6.23
CA ASN A 39 -17.28 -1.64 -7.09
C ASN A 39 -15.82 -1.36 -7.49
N GLU A 40 -14.85 -2.18 -7.05
CA GLU A 40 -13.49 -2.05 -7.53
C GLU A 40 -13.43 -2.42 -9.03
N PRO A 41 -12.84 -1.56 -9.89
CA PRO A 41 -12.82 -1.82 -11.33
C PRO A 41 -12.12 -3.13 -11.72
N PHE A 42 -11.11 -3.57 -10.96
CA PHE A 42 -10.36 -4.79 -11.30
C PHE A 42 -11.18 -6.08 -11.20
N PHE A 43 -12.31 -6.10 -10.49
CA PHE A 43 -13.15 -7.31 -10.41
C PHE A 43 -13.88 -7.62 -11.70
N GLN A 44 -13.99 -6.68 -12.64
CA GLN A 44 -14.59 -6.94 -13.94
C GLN A 44 -13.78 -7.94 -14.76
N GLY A 45 -12.46 -7.95 -14.59
CA GLY A 45 -11.55 -8.81 -15.32
C GLY A 45 -10.87 -9.89 -14.50
N HIS A 46 -10.94 -9.83 -13.17
CA HIS A 46 -10.15 -10.72 -12.29
C HIS A 46 -11.02 -11.32 -11.18
N PHE A 47 -11.88 -12.27 -11.43
CA PHE A 47 -12.22 -12.86 -12.72
C PHE A 47 -13.74 -12.77 -12.93
N PRO A 48 -14.25 -12.76 -14.17
CA PRO A 48 -15.69 -12.75 -14.40
C PRO A 48 -16.41 -13.87 -13.65
N GLY A 49 -17.37 -13.49 -12.78
CA GLY A 49 -18.11 -14.44 -11.95
C GLY A 49 -17.38 -14.96 -10.72
N THR A 50 -16.07 -14.68 -10.58
CA THR A 50 -15.26 -15.12 -9.44
C THR A 50 -14.31 -13.98 -9.02
N PRO A 51 -14.83 -12.95 -8.34
CA PRO A 51 -14.02 -11.76 -8.02
C PRO A 51 -12.97 -12.08 -6.97
N VAL A 52 -11.71 -11.86 -7.33
CA VAL A 52 -10.55 -12.01 -6.45
C VAL A 52 -9.67 -10.77 -6.59
N MET A 53 -9.30 -10.14 -5.49
CA MET A 53 -8.37 -9.02 -5.54
C MET A 53 -6.99 -9.51 -6.01
N PRO A 54 -6.44 -8.92 -7.09
CA PRO A 54 -5.11 -9.31 -7.55
C PRO A 54 -4.07 -9.19 -6.43
N GLY A 55 -3.25 -10.23 -6.27
CA GLY A 55 -2.20 -10.24 -5.25
C GLY A 55 -1.21 -9.09 -5.42
N VAL A 56 -0.88 -8.75 -6.66
CA VAL A 56 0.03 -7.63 -6.96
C VAL A 56 -0.51 -6.29 -6.48
N LEU A 57 -1.84 -6.11 -6.46
CA LEU A 57 -2.47 -4.89 -5.92
C LEU A 57 -2.47 -4.89 -4.39
N GLN A 58 -2.45 -6.05 -3.76
CA GLN A 58 -2.25 -6.12 -2.30
C GLN A 58 -0.85 -5.63 -1.93
N ILE A 59 0.18 -5.99 -2.72
CA ILE A 59 1.54 -5.49 -2.51
C ILE A 59 1.58 -3.98 -2.77
N GLU A 60 0.88 -3.50 -3.79
CA GLU A 60 0.76 -2.05 -4.04
C GLU A 60 0.13 -1.33 -2.85
N ALA A 61 -0.90 -1.90 -2.22
CA ALA A 61 -1.49 -1.33 -1.02
C ALA A 61 -0.48 -1.25 0.14
N MET A 62 0.37 -2.28 0.31
CA MET A 62 1.46 -2.23 1.27
C MET A 62 2.45 -1.10 0.95
N ALA A 63 2.78 -0.91 -0.32
CA ALA A 63 3.69 0.16 -0.74
C ALA A 63 3.10 1.54 -0.48
N GLN A 64 1.81 1.74 -0.71
CA GLN A 64 1.14 3.00 -0.41
C GLN A 64 1.14 3.28 1.09
N ALA A 65 0.85 2.29 1.92
CA ALA A 65 0.99 2.41 3.36
C ALA A 65 2.43 2.75 3.76
N GLY A 66 3.40 2.10 3.13
CA GLY A 66 4.82 2.40 3.31
C GLY A 66 5.20 3.84 2.91
N GLY A 67 4.57 4.38 1.88
CA GLY A 67 4.74 5.79 1.48
C GLY A 67 4.27 6.75 2.58
N ILE A 68 3.18 6.43 3.24
CA ILE A 68 2.70 7.21 4.39
C ILE A 68 3.69 7.13 5.55
N LEU A 69 4.22 5.94 5.84
CA LEU A 69 5.25 5.75 6.86
C LEU A 69 6.51 6.57 6.52
N ALA A 70 6.97 6.51 5.28
CA ALA A 70 8.15 7.22 4.83
C ALA A 70 8.01 8.74 4.93
N SER A 71 6.80 9.27 4.79
CA SER A 71 6.54 10.71 4.90
C SER A 71 6.86 11.28 6.27
N ARG A 72 6.91 10.46 7.30
CA ARG A 72 7.35 10.88 8.64
C ARG A 72 8.87 10.97 8.76
N ALA A 73 9.57 10.09 8.07
CA ALA A 73 11.01 9.97 8.21
C ALA A 73 11.78 10.87 7.25
N VAL A 74 11.22 11.16 6.08
CA VAL A 74 11.83 12.00 5.05
C VAL A 74 10.82 13.06 4.61
N SER A 75 11.20 14.31 4.78
CA SER A 75 10.42 15.42 4.25
C SER A 75 10.70 15.55 2.76
N PHE A 76 9.68 15.49 1.95
CA PHE A 76 9.78 15.73 0.51
C PHE A 76 8.51 16.43 0.01
N ASP A 77 8.65 17.10 -1.13
CA ASP A 77 7.54 17.76 -1.78
C ASP A 77 6.80 16.77 -2.69
N PRO A 78 5.54 16.39 -2.37
CA PRO A 78 4.78 15.45 -3.20
C PRO A 78 4.48 15.98 -4.61
N SER A 79 4.61 17.30 -4.85
CA SER A 79 4.45 17.88 -6.19
C SER A 79 5.62 17.57 -7.10
N THR A 80 6.82 17.32 -6.54
CA THR A 80 8.06 17.12 -7.29
C THR A 80 8.62 15.71 -7.18
N HIS A 81 8.21 14.92 -6.18
CA HIS A 81 8.78 13.61 -5.88
C HIS A 81 7.71 12.55 -5.73
N VAL A 82 8.06 11.32 -6.07
CA VAL A 82 7.25 10.11 -5.88
C VAL A 82 8.11 9.00 -5.28
N MET A 83 7.47 8.08 -4.57
CA MET A 83 8.09 6.83 -4.14
C MET A 83 7.84 5.76 -5.18
N LEU A 84 8.91 5.10 -5.61
CA LEU A 84 8.85 4.02 -6.60
C LEU A 84 9.37 2.73 -6.02
N PHE A 85 8.75 1.61 -6.38
CA PHE A 85 9.31 0.30 -6.09
C PHE A 85 10.66 0.12 -6.77
N MET A 86 11.62 -0.47 -6.05
CA MET A 86 12.92 -0.87 -6.56
C MET A 86 13.09 -2.40 -6.55
N ALA A 87 12.51 -3.07 -5.57
CA ALA A 87 12.54 -4.52 -5.45
C ALA A 87 11.40 -5.01 -4.57
N ILE A 88 10.94 -6.21 -4.82
CA ILE A 88 9.92 -6.90 -4.04
C ILE A 88 10.42 -8.31 -3.80
N ASP A 89 10.45 -8.75 -2.54
CA ASP A 89 11.00 -10.04 -2.14
C ASP A 89 10.07 -10.74 -1.15
N GLY A 90 10.22 -12.07 -1.05
CA GLY A 90 9.57 -12.88 -0.04
C GLY A 90 8.04 -12.79 -0.04
N VAL A 91 7.46 -12.61 -1.22
CA VAL A 91 6.01 -12.48 -1.38
C VAL A 91 5.31 -13.79 -1.08
N LYS A 92 4.28 -13.73 -0.22
CA LYS A 92 3.43 -14.87 0.09
C LYS A 92 1.97 -14.46 0.03
N PHE A 93 1.16 -15.26 -0.65
CA PHE A 93 -0.29 -15.15 -0.69
C PHE A 93 -0.87 -16.41 -0.03
N ARG A 94 -1.58 -16.23 1.08
CA ARG A 94 -2.06 -17.35 1.91
C ARG A 94 -3.54 -17.61 1.76
N LYS A 95 -4.31 -16.57 1.42
CA LYS A 95 -5.76 -16.65 1.28
C LYS A 95 -6.23 -15.60 0.29
N ALA A 96 -7.21 -15.94 -0.55
CA ALA A 96 -7.81 -15.00 -1.48
C ALA A 96 -8.55 -13.87 -0.75
N VAL A 97 -8.46 -12.66 -1.29
CA VAL A 97 -9.22 -11.50 -0.86
C VAL A 97 -10.37 -11.29 -1.84
N THR A 98 -11.57 -11.16 -1.33
CA THR A 98 -12.80 -11.06 -2.12
C THR A 98 -13.63 -9.84 -1.70
N PRO A 99 -14.61 -9.41 -2.53
CA PRO A 99 -15.48 -8.30 -2.14
C PRO A 99 -16.17 -8.53 -0.80
N GLY A 100 -16.19 -7.50 0.03
CA GLY A 100 -16.70 -7.55 1.40
C GLY A 100 -15.60 -7.68 2.44
N ASP A 101 -14.38 -8.03 2.03
CA ASP A 101 -13.24 -8.07 2.95
C ASP A 101 -12.76 -6.66 3.29
N GLN A 102 -12.28 -6.51 4.51
CA GLN A 102 -11.63 -5.29 4.96
C GLN A 102 -10.17 -5.62 5.26
N LEU A 103 -9.26 -4.94 4.56
CA LEU A 103 -7.83 -5.16 4.70
C LEU A 103 -7.29 -4.31 5.83
N ARG A 104 -6.59 -4.94 6.77
CA ARG A 104 -5.74 -4.26 7.74
C ARG A 104 -4.30 -4.41 7.26
N ILE A 105 -3.73 -3.30 6.81
CA ILE A 105 -2.42 -3.25 6.18
C ILE A 105 -1.43 -2.71 7.19
N GLU A 106 -0.44 -3.51 7.57
CA GLU A 106 0.61 -3.10 8.49
C GLU A 106 1.95 -3.09 7.76
N VAL A 107 2.69 -2.00 7.90
CA VAL A 107 4.04 -1.87 7.35
C VAL A 107 4.98 -1.36 8.43
N VAL A 108 6.13 -2.01 8.53
CA VAL A 108 7.21 -1.61 9.43
C VAL A 108 8.48 -1.35 8.63
N PRO A 109 9.31 -0.35 9.02
CA PRO A 109 10.57 -0.12 8.36
C PRO A 109 11.60 -1.14 8.85
N LEU A 110 12.35 -1.74 7.92
CA LEU A 110 13.53 -2.54 8.21
C LEU A 110 14.80 -1.69 8.08
N ARG A 111 14.80 -0.71 7.18
CA ARG A 111 15.87 0.27 7.00
C ARG A 111 15.27 1.57 6.46
N LYS A 112 15.67 2.69 7.05
CA LYS A 112 15.25 4.03 6.65
C LYS A 112 16.38 4.76 5.92
N GLY A 113 16.05 5.66 5.02
CA GLY A 113 17.00 6.50 4.28
C GLY A 113 16.40 6.97 2.97
N LYS A 114 17.24 7.31 1.99
CA LYS A 114 16.78 7.63 0.63
C LYS A 114 16.12 6.43 -0.02
N ILE A 115 16.53 5.23 0.37
CA ILE A 115 15.92 3.96 0.01
C ILE A 115 15.41 3.34 1.30
N PHE A 116 14.11 3.03 1.33
CA PHE A 116 13.47 2.36 2.45
C PHE A 116 13.37 0.88 2.15
N LYS A 117 13.79 0.05 3.11
CA LYS A 117 13.43 -1.36 3.13
C LYS A 117 12.31 -1.54 4.13
N MET A 118 11.21 -2.15 3.70
CA MET A 118 10.00 -2.30 4.51
C MET A 118 9.48 -3.71 4.45
N LYS A 119 8.74 -4.08 5.48
CA LYS A 119 7.99 -5.34 5.54
C LYS A 119 6.52 -5.02 5.70
N GLY A 120 5.71 -5.56 4.81
CA GLY A 120 4.26 -5.39 4.82
C GLY A 120 3.54 -6.70 5.08
N GLU A 121 2.39 -6.60 5.73
CA GLU A 121 1.51 -7.70 6.02
C GLU A 121 0.06 -7.22 5.95
N ILE A 122 -0.81 -8.01 5.31
CA ILE A 122 -2.23 -7.73 5.24
C ILE A 122 -2.99 -8.82 5.98
N LYS A 123 -3.92 -8.40 6.84
CA LYS A 123 -4.84 -9.28 7.55
C LYS A 123 -6.28 -8.99 7.16
N VAL A 124 -7.07 -10.04 7.11
CA VAL A 124 -8.54 -10.00 7.01
C VAL A 124 -9.08 -10.83 8.16
N ASP A 125 -9.96 -10.24 8.96
CA ASP A 125 -10.53 -10.90 10.14
C ASP A 125 -9.46 -11.53 11.06
N GLY A 126 -8.34 -10.84 11.25
CA GLY A 126 -7.25 -11.27 12.10
C GLY A 126 -6.31 -12.31 11.50
N GLN A 127 -6.56 -12.79 10.28
CA GLN A 127 -5.73 -13.78 9.60
C GLN A 127 -4.86 -13.13 8.51
N VAL A 128 -3.58 -13.49 8.46
CA VAL A 128 -2.67 -13.02 7.42
C VAL A 128 -3.10 -13.59 6.07
N VAL A 129 -3.37 -12.71 5.11
CA VAL A 129 -3.73 -13.11 3.75
C VAL A 129 -2.57 -12.93 2.79
N SER A 130 -1.69 -11.96 3.02
CA SER A 130 -0.49 -11.74 2.22
C SER A 130 0.60 -11.03 3.02
N SER A 131 1.84 -11.18 2.56
CA SER A 131 3.00 -10.50 3.13
C SER A 131 4.09 -10.34 2.07
N ALA A 132 4.94 -9.34 2.24
CA ALA A 132 6.08 -9.09 1.37
C ALA A 132 7.11 -8.20 2.04
N GLU A 133 8.34 -8.28 1.57
CA GLU A 133 9.36 -7.26 1.82
C GLU A 133 9.56 -6.46 0.54
N PHE A 134 9.86 -5.18 0.64
CA PHE A 134 10.07 -4.34 -0.53
C PHE A 134 11.04 -3.20 -0.26
N LEU A 135 11.71 -2.79 -1.33
CA LEU A 135 12.53 -1.58 -1.38
C LEU A 135 11.75 -0.53 -2.15
N ALA A 136 11.72 0.68 -1.61
CA ALA A 136 11.13 1.83 -2.28
C ALA A 136 12.07 3.02 -2.16
N GLY A 137 12.23 3.75 -3.24
CA GLY A 137 13.10 4.90 -3.34
C GLY A 137 12.35 6.15 -3.75
N LEU A 138 12.80 7.30 -3.24
CA LEU A 138 12.29 8.60 -3.61
C LEU A 138 12.89 9.02 -4.94
N ALA A 139 12.07 9.43 -5.90
CA ALA A 139 12.50 9.87 -7.22
C ALA A 139 11.89 11.22 -7.59
N GLU A 140 12.65 12.05 -8.28
CA GLU A 140 12.12 13.29 -8.87
C GLU A 140 11.21 12.96 -10.05
N LYS A 141 10.00 13.54 -10.08
CA LYS A 141 9.04 13.31 -11.17
C LYS A 141 9.60 13.63 -12.54
N SER A 142 10.45 14.65 -12.64
CA SER A 142 11.09 15.06 -13.90
C SER A 142 12.02 13.99 -14.49
N LYS A 143 12.45 13.02 -13.70
CA LYS A 143 13.38 11.94 -14.10
C LYS A 143 12.68 10.59 -14.32
N VAL A 144 11.36 10.55 -14.23
CA VAL A 144 10.55 9.31 -14.29
C VAL A 144 10.02 9.06 -15.71
N GLN A 145 10.45 9.78 -16.71
CA GLN A 145 10.01 9.59 -18.09
C GLN A 145 11.01 8.84 -18.93
#